data_70ba526a641e2f56a3ee81fb4ec5e696
#
_entry.id   70ba526a641e2f56a3ee81fb4ec5e696
#
_cell.length_a   1.000
_cell.length_b   1.000
_cell.length_c   1.000
_cell.angle_alpha   90.00
_cell.angle_beta   90.00
_cell.angle_gamma   90.00
#
_symmetry.space_group_name_H-M   'P 1'
#
loop_
_entity.id
_entity.type
_entity.pdbx_description
1 polymer ?
#
loop_
_entity_poly.entity_id
_entity_poly.type
_entity_poly.pdbx_seq_one_letter_code
_entity_poly.pdbx_strand_id
1 'polypeptide(L)'
;GYVMTLRPLDSHIRSGNPFLAGWLAALLCYPPFVYGVMESGGLLSYESNAPGWQHWLAGNPLLLSMWGGWLVFLTGVYAWATVAFGLRFSNLTYRGVITNGPYRFTRHPAYLAKNTFWWSASLPFLVTDGGPMEALRNVVGISLVSGIYYWRARTEEAHLLREDAKYREYHAWMSEHGIVTAPLAALGRAITRGRREALQPAE
;
A
#
# COMPACT_ATOMS: atom_id res chain seq x y z
N GLY A 1 -12.45 -10.07 12.18
CA GLY A 1 -13.17 -10.54 10.99
C GLY A 1 -13.14 -12.05 10.82
N TYR A 2 -12.00 -12.73 11.06
CA TYR A 2 -11.88 -14.18 10.78
C TYR A 2 -12.79 -15.06 11.65
N VAL A 3 -13.00 -14.70 12.90
CA VAL A 3 -13.82 -15.47 13.85
C VAL A 3 -15.30 -15.18 13.69
N MET A 4 -15.66 -13.98 13.22
CA MET A 4 -17.07 -13.53 13.11
C MET A 4 -17.54 -13.63 11.66
N THR A 5 -17.55 -14.85 11.11
CA THR A 5 -17.99 -15.12 9.72
C THR A 5 -19.45 -15.55 9.72
N LEU A 6 -20.37 -14.60 9.91
CA LEU A 6 -21.78 -14.85 10.11
C LEU A 6 -22.65 -14.10 9.08
N ARG A 7 -23.63 -14.80 8.47
CA ARG A 7 -24.60 -14.20 7.53
C ARG A 7 -25.44 -13.08 8.16
N PRO A 8 -25.97 -13.21 9.39
CA PRO A 8 -26.73 -12.15 10.02
C PRO A 8 -25.97 -10.85 10.23
N LEU A 9 -24.64 -10.90 10.34
CA LEU A 9 -23.74 -9.75 10.51
C LEU A 9 -23.17 -9.25 9.17
N ASP A 10 -23.63 -9.78 8.05
CA ASP A 10 -23.10 -9.49 6.70
C ASP A 10 -21.56 -9.56 6.60
N SER A 11 -20.97 -10.46 7.39
CA SER A 11 -19.52 -10.67 7.48
C SER A 11 -19.07 -12.02 6.89
N HIS A 12 -19.97 -12.76 6.25
CA HIS A 12 -19.67 -14.04 5.63
C HIS A 12 -18.79 -13.90 4.38
N ILE A 13 -18.03 -14.95 4.09
CA ILE A 13 -17.20 -15.02 2.88
C ILE A 13 -18.14 -15.19 1.68
N ARG A 14 -18.00 -14.32 0.68
CA ARG A 14 -18.72 -14.38 -0.59
C ARG A 14 -17.93 -15.09 -1.66
N SER A 15 -16.62 -14.82 -1.74
CA SER A 15 -15.68 -15.53 -2.61
C SER A 15 -14.25 -15.53 -2.05
N GLY A 16 -13.41 -16.47 -2.51
CA GLY A 16 -11.98 -16.52 -2.27
C GLY A 16 -11.19 -16.03 -3.48
N ASN A 17 -10.01 -15.47 -3.26
CA ASN A 17 -9.16 -15.01 -4.36
C ASN A 17 -8.71 -16.23 -5.21
N PRO A 18 -9.07 -16.32 -6.51
CA PRO A 18 -8.74 -17.43 -7.37
C PRO A 18 -7.33 -17.36 -7.94
N PHE A 19 -6.62 -16.25 -7.75
CA PHE A 19 -5.32 -16.01 -8.38
C PHE A 19 -4.16 -16.44 -7.48
N LEU A 20 -3.30 -17.32 -7.97
CA LEU A 20 -2.06 -17.71 -7.28
C LEU A 20 -1.21 -16.49 -6.92
N ALA A 21 -1.14 -15.49 -7.80
CA ALA A 21 -0.44 -14.24 -7.56
C ALA A 21 -0.93 -13.49 -6.30
N GLY A 22 -2.25 -13.54 -6.03
CA GLY A 22 -2.82 -12.96 -4.80
C GLY A 22 -2.35 -13.68 -3.54
N TRP A 23 -2.28 -15.01 -3.58
CA TRP A 23 -1.77 -15.83 -2.48
C TRP A 23 -0.29 -15.58 -2.22
N LEU A 24 0.54 -15.57 -3.27
CA LEU A 24 1.98 -15.28 -3.14
C LEU A 24 2.23 -13.87 -2.60
N ALA A 25 1.55 -12.86 -3.13
CA ALA A 25 1.67 -11.49 -2.64
C ALA A 25 1.22 -11.35 -1.17
N ALA A 26 0.18 -12.08 -0.76
CA ALA A 26 -0.26 -12.10 0.62
C ALA A 26 0.75 -12.81 1.53
N LEU A 27 1.25 -13.99 1.15
CA LEU A 27 2.22 -14.76 1.93
C LEU A 27 3.48 -13.96 2.23
N LEU A 28 4.02 -13.22 1.26
CA LEU A 28 5.18 -12.36 1.45
C LEU A 28 4.97 -11.28 2.54
N CYS A 29 3.71 -10.88 2.78
CA CYS A 29 3.35 -9.88 3.78
C CYS A 29 3.09 -10.44 5.18
N TYR A 30 3.22 -11.75 5.40
CA TYR A 30 2.92 -12.43 6.67
C TYR A 30 4.06 -13.33 7.15
N PRO A 31 4.16 -13.58 8.48
CA PRO A 31 5.09 -14.56 9.01
C PRO A 31 4.89 -15.95 8.39
N PRO A 32 5.97 -16.72 8.19
CA PRO A 32 7.36 -16.36 8.49
C PRO A 32 8.05 -15.53 7.39
N PHE A 33 7.46 -15.40 6.20
CA PHE A 33 8.11 -14.82 5.01
C PHE A 33 8.43 -13.33 5.17
N VAL A 34 7.57 -12.56 5.83
CA VAL A 34 7.80 -11.14 6.07
C VAL A 34 9.13 -10.89 6.80
N TYR A 35 9.47 -11.72 7.78
CA TYR A 35 10.71 -11.60 8.56
C TYR A 35 11.97 -11.85 7.72
N GLY A 36 11.93 -12.85 6.84
CA GLY A 36 13.07 -13.17 5.99
C GLY A 36 13.22 -12.30 4.76
N VAL A 37 12.16 -11.61 4.34
CA VAL A 37 12.15 -10.87 3.07
C VAL A 37 12.09 -9.36 3.28
N MET A 38 11.16 -8.85 4.11
CA MET A 38 10.80 -7.43 4.13
C MET A 38 11.14 -6.69 5.42
N GLU A 39 11.55 -7.38 6.47
CA GLU A 39 11.95 -6.73 7.73
C GLU A 39 13.42 -6.36 7.78
N SER A 40 13.78 -5.58 8.82
CA SER A 40 15.16 -5.21 9.11
C SER A 40 16.02 -6.47 9.26
N GLY A 41 17.07 -6.57 8.44
CA GLY A 41 17.90 -7.78 8.33
C GLY A 41 17.40 -8.83 7.35
N GLY A 42 16.21 -8.67 6.73
CA GLY A 42 15.72 -9.53 5.65
C GLY A 42 16.42 -9.26 4.30
N LEU A 43 16.03 -10.03 3.29
CA LEU A 43 16.59 -9.93 1.93
C LEU A 43 16.45 -8.51 1.33
N LEU A 44 15.34 -7.84 1.61
CA LEU A 44 15.03 -6.48 1.14
C LEU A 44 15.25 -5.44 2.24
N SER A 45 16.25 -5.62 3.10
CA SER A 45 16.59 -4.67 4.16
C SER A 45 16.80 -3.26 3.59
N TYR A 46 16.19 -2.25 4.23
CA TYR A 46 16.22 -0.85 3.83
C TYR A 46 16.64 0.11 4.96
N GLU A 47 17.15 -0.45 6.05
CA GLU A 47 17.57 0.30 7.25
C GLU A 47 19.07 0.17 7.55
N SER A 48 19.84 -0.31 6.56
CA SER A 48 21.27 -0.46 6.76
C SER A 48 21.96 0.90 6.88
N ASN A 49 22.65 1.13 8.00
CA ASN A 49 23.25 2.42 8.35
C ASN A 49 22.29 3.62 8.30
N ALA A 50 20.97 3.38 8.34
CA ALA A 50 19.93 4.39 8.33
C ALA A 50 19.23 4.41 9.70
N PRO A 51 19.64 5.26 10.63
CA PRO A 51 19.14 5.24 12.02
C PRO A 51 17.71 5.78 12.17
N GLY A 52 17.11 6.25 11.08
CA GLY A 52 15.74 6.73 11.05
C GLY A 52 15.58 8.21 11.43
N TRP A 53 14.34 8.66 11.39
CA TRP A 53 13.96 10.07 11.50
C TRP A 53 14.38 10.74 12.83
N GLN A 54 14.32 10.02 13.96
CA GLN A 54 14.68 10.59 15.26
C GLN A 54 16.12 11.06 15.29
N HIS A 55 17.04 10.28 14.74
CA HIS A 55 18.44 10.62 14.66
C HIS A 55 18.67 11.93 13.87
N TRP A 56 18.06 12.03 12.71
CA TRP A 56 18.27 13.16 11.81
C TRP A 56 17.60 14.45 12.27
N LEU A 57 16.51 14.35 13.03
CA LEU A 57 15.74 15.50 13.51
C LEU A 57 16.01 15.86 14.97
N ALA A 58 16.86 15.12 15.68
CA ALA A 58 17.15 15.29 17.11
C ALA A 58 17.62 16.72 17.48
N GLY A 59 18.31 17.41 16.57
CA GLY A 59 18.79 18.79 16.78
C GLY A 59 17.71 19.86 16.71
N ASN A 60 16.47 19.54 16.30
CA ASN A 60 15.39 20.51 16.16
C ASN A 60 14.08 19.96 16.76
N PRO A 61 13.73 20.33 18.01
CA PRO A 61 12.55 19.82 18.69
C PRO A 61 11.23 20.07 17.95
N LEU A 62 11.11 21.18 17.22
CA LEU A 62 9.92 21.50 16.45
C LEU A 62 9.75 20.53 15.28
N LEU A 63 10.80 20.33 14.49
CA LEU A 63 10.76 19.37 13.37
C LEU A 63 10.56 17.94 13.87
N LEU A 64 11.18 17.56 14.97
CA LEU A 64 10.99 16.26 15.60
C LEU A 64 9.52 16.04 15.98
N SER A 65 8.89 17.04 16.62
CA SER A 65 7.47 16.97 17.01
C SER A 65 6.52 16.93 15.80
N MET A 66 6.79 17.76 14.78
CA MET A 66 5.99 17.77 13.54
C MET A 66 6.07 16.44 12.81
N TRP A 67 7.29 15.89 12.70
CA TRP A 67 7.49 14.60 12.03
C TRP A 67 6.86 13.44 12.81
N GLY A 68 7.01 13.44 14.13
CA GLY A 68 6.30 12.49 15.00
C GLY A 68 4.78 12.59 14.86
N GLY A 69 4.23 13.81 14.83
CA GLY A 69 2.82 14.07 14.55
C GLY A 69 2.36 13.53 13.19
N TRP A 70 3.19 13.68 12.14
CA TRP A 70 2.96 13.09 10.83
C TRP A 70 2.87 11.55 10.88
N LEU A 71 3.79 10.90 11.58
CA LEU A 71 3.77 9.44 11.73
C LEU A 71 2.54 8.95 12.54
N VAL A 72 2.16 9.69 13.58
CA VAL A 72 0.91 9.43 14.33
C VAL A 72 -0.31 9.60 13.43
N PHE A 73 -0.36 10.63 12.60
CA PHE A 73 -1.43 10.83 11.62
C PHE A 73 -1.54 9.65 10.64
N LEU A 74 -0.42 9.20 10.07
CA LEU A 74 -0.41 8.04 9.16
C LEU A 74 -0.88 6.77 9.85
N THR A 75 -0.46 6.54 11.09
CA THR A 75 -0.93 5.42 11.92
C THR A 75 -2.44 5.53 12.16
N GLY A 76 -2.94 6.73 12.43
CA GLY A 76 -4.36 7.02 12.59
C GLY A 76 -5.17 6.70 11.33
N VAL A 77 -4.68 7.08 10.14
CA VAL A 77 -5.31 6.74 8.85
C VAL A 77 -5.33 5.22 8.64
N TYR A 78 -4.22 4.53 8.94
CA TYR A 78 -4.15 3.07 8.86
C TYR A 78 -5.16 2.39 9.82
N ALA A 79 -5.22 2.84 11.07
CA ALA A 79 -6.16 2.34 12.06
C ALA A 79 -7.61 2.60 11.62
N TRP A 80 -7.93 3.80 11.14
CA TRP A 80 -9.24 4.15 10.61
C TRP A 80 -9.65 3.28 9.42
N ALA A 81 -8.71 3.02 8.49
CA ALA A 81 -8.95 2.11 7.38
C ALA A 81 -9.27 0.69 7.86
N THR A 82 -8.56 0.20 8.87
CA THR A 82 -8.79 -1.13 9.47
C THR A 82 -10.14 -1.19 10.17
N VAL A 83 -10.51 -0.16 10.93
CA VAL A 83 -11.81 -0.07 11.63
C VAL A 83 -12.96 0.00 10.63
N ALA A 84 -12.80 0.70 9.50
CA ALA A 84 -13.82 0.77 8.45
C ALA A 84 -14.16 -0.59 7.84
N PHE A 85 -13.23 -1.53 7.80
CA PHE A 85 -13.52 -2.93 7.44
C PHE A 85 -14.36 -3.65 8.50
N GLY A 86 -14.17 -3.32 9.77
CA GLY A 86 -14.91 -3.93 10.88
C GLY A 86 -14.86 -5.47 10.82
N LEU A 87 -16.01 -6.11 10.90
CA LEU A 87 -16.14 -7.57 10.84
C LEU A 87 -15.83 -8.18 9.46
N ARG A 88 -15.79 -7.36 8.40
CA ARG A 88 -15.47 -7.81 7.03
C ARG A 88 -13.97 -7.89 6.78
N PHE A 89 -13.13 -7.49 7.73
CA PHE A 89 -11.68 -7.58 7.61
C PHE A 89 -11.23 -9.02 7.35
N SER A 90 -10.59 -9.25 6.21
CA SER A 90 -10.01 -10.55 5.85
C SER A 90 -8.96 -10.39 4.74
N ASN A 91 -8.08 -11.39 4.63
CA ASN A 91 -7.15 -11.51 3.51
C ASN A 91 -7.70 -12.52 2.50
N LEU A 92 -7.44 -12.28 1.22
CA LEU A 92 -7.74 -13.22 0.14
C LEU A 92 -9.22 -13.64 0.02
N THR A 93 -10.11 -13.04 0.82
CA THR A 93 -11.54 -13.32 0.75
C THR A 93 -12.33 -12.04 0.56
N TYR A 94 -13.35 -12.12 -0.27
CA TYR A 94 -14.30 -11.04 -0.48
C TYR A 94 -15.49 -11.17 0.46
N ARG A 95 -15.85 -10.07 1.15
CA ARG A 95 -16.96 -10.00 2.12
C ARG A 95 -17.87 -8.80 1.90
N GLY A 96 -17.75 -8.15 0.77
CA GLY A 96 -18.51 -6.96 0.39
C GLY A 96 -17.64 -5.72 0.24
N VAL A 97 -18.10 -4.79 -0.57
CA VAL A 97 -17.40 -3.53 -0.85
C VAL A 97 -17.47 -2.60 0.35
N ILE A 98 -16.35 -1.95 0.66
CA ILE A 98 -16.24 -0.88 1.65
C ILE A 98 -15.94 0.41 0.91
N THR A 99 -16.83 1.39 1.03
CA THR A 99 -16.75 2.70 0.36
C THR A 99 -16.76 3.89 1.32
N ASN A 100 -16.97 3.63 2.61
CA ASN A 100 -17.03 4.63 3.68
C ASN A 100 -15.68 4.89 4.32
N GLY A 101 -15.63 5.81 5.25
CA GLY A 101 -14.42 6.18 5.96
C GLY A 101 -13.31 6.63 5.00
N PRO A 102 -12.06 6.20 5.17
CA PRO A 102 -10.96 6.61 4.30
C PRO A 102 -11.04 6.02 2.88
N TYR A 103 -11.88 4.99 2.66
CA TYR A 103 -12.11 4.39 1.34
C TYR A 103 -12.89 5.31 0.38
N ARG A 104 -13.49 6.40 0.87
CA ARG A 104 -14.07 7.43 0.01
C ARG A 104 -13.04 8.35 -0.65
N PHE A 105 -11.79 8.34 -0.18
CA PHE A 105 -10.71 9.20 -0.69
C PHE A 105 -9.73 8.46 -1.60
N THR A 106 -9.49 7.19 -1.31
CA THR A 106 -8.61 6.31 -2.09
C THR A 106 -8.99 4.85 -1.92
N ARG A 107 -8.70 4.02 -2.92
CA ARG A 107 -9.03 2.58 -2.89
C ARG A 107 -8.22 1.78 -1.87
N HIS A 108 -7.01 2.23 -1.56
CA HIS A 108 -6.08 1.51 -0.69
C HIS A 108 -5.48 2.40 0.42
N PRO A 109 -6.32 3.01 1.28
CA PRO A 109 -5.84 3.94 2.30
C PRO A 109 -4.88 3.28 3.30
N ALA A 110 -5.12 2.03 3.66
CA ALA A 110 -4.26 1.28 4.57
C ALA A 110 -2.85 1.05 3.98
N TYR A 111 -2.76 0.61 2.71
CA TYR A 111 -1.47 0.39 2.05
C TYR A 111 -0.72 1.69 1.81
N LEU A 112 -1.44 2.74 1.42
CA LEU A 112 -0.86 4.06 1.22
C LEU A 112 -0.27 4.61 2.53
N ALA A 113 -1.06 4.63 3.61
CA ALA A 113 -0.62 5.12 4.91
C ALA A 113 0.57 4.32 5.46
N LYS A 114 0.52 2.98 5.36
CA LYS A 114 1.58 2.09 5.82
C LYS A 114 2.89 2.29 5.05
N ASN A 115 2.84 2.36 3.72
CA ASN A 115 4.04 2.60 2.92
C ASN A 115 4.63 3.98 3.17
N THR A 116 3.79 5.03 3.19
CA THR A 116 4.24 6.38 3.51
C THR A 116 4.86 6.46 4.90
N PHE A 117 4.29 5.75 5.88
CA PHE A 117 4.85 5.64 7.22
C PHE A 117 6.28 5.06 7.19
N TRP A 118 6.51 3.94 6.51
CA TRP A 118 7.83 3.33 6.46
C TRP A 118 8.87 4.22 5.79
N TRP A 119 8.53 4.84 4.65
CA TRP A 119 9.41 5.81 4.00
C TRP A 119 9.73 7.00 4.90
N SER A 120 8.76 7.48 5.67
CA SER A 120 8.94 8.63 6.57
C SER A 120 9.68 8.25 7.85
N ALA A 121 9.53 7.03 8.35
CA ALA A 121 10.17 6.57 9.58
C ALA A 121 11.63 6.19 9.37
N SER A 122 11.94 5.44 8.30
CA SER A 122 13.30 4.98 8.03
C SER A 122 14.20 6.02 7.39
N LEU A 123 13.64 6.94 6.56
CA LEU A 123 14.43 7.89 5.73
C LEU A 123 15.61 7.17 5.02
N PRO A 124 15.34 6.18 4.16
CA PRO A 124 16.33 5.22 3.68
C PRO A 124 17.47 5.83 2.86
N PHE A 125 17.27 7.05 2.36
CA PHE A 125 18.26 7.82 1.61
C PHE A 125 19.24 8.57 2.49
N LEU A 126 19.01 8.64 3.82
CA LEU A 126 19.91 9.25 4.79
C LEU A 126 20.67 8.14 5.55
N VAL A 127 21.94 8.04 5.31
CA VAL A 127 22.82 7.02 5.91
C VAL A 127 23.96 7.68 6.69
N THR A 128 24.41 7.01 7.75
CA THR A 128 25.54 7.47 8.58
C THR A 128 26.88 6.94 8.06
N ASP A 129 26.86 5.86 7.27
CA ASP A 129 28.03 5.21 6.71
C ASP A 129 27.70 4.56 5.35
N GLY A 130 28.73 4.13 4.60
CA GLY A 130 28.55 3.47 3.29
C GLY A 130 28.22 4.40 2.12
N GLY A 131 27.98 5.69 2.39
CA GLY A 131 27.80 6.72 1.36
C GLY A 131 26.59 6.49 0.42
N PRO A 132 26.65 7.05 -0.82
CA PRO A 132 25.52 7.01 -1.76
C PRO A 132 25.10 5.60 -2.18
N MET A 133 26.01 4.64 -2.17
CA MET A 133 25.71 3.24 -2.54
C MET A 133 24.82 2.58 -1.51
N GLU A 134 25.07 2.81 -0.23
CA GLU A 134 24.22 2.29 0.85
C GLU A 134 22.85 2.95 0.85
N ALA A 135 22.79 4.25 0.64
CA ALA A 135 21.51 4.97 0.46
C ALA A 135 20.71 4.40 -0.73
N LEU A 136 21.36 4.16 -1.87
CA LEU A 136 20.73 3.56 -3.04
C LEU A 136 20.20 2.16 -2.73
N ARG A 137 20.98 1.32 -2.05
CA ARG A 137 20.55 -0.02 -1.61
C ARG A 137 19.29 0.05 -0.76
N ASN A 138 19.26 0.92 0.24
CA ASN A 138 18.10 1.09 1.11
C ASN A 138 16.86 1.58 0.34
N VAL A 139 17.04 2.56 -0.55
CA VAL A 139 15.95 3.07 -1.41
C VAL A 139 15.41 1.97 -2.32
N VAL A 140 16.28 1.15 -2.92
CA VAL A 140 15.86 0.00 -3.74
C VAL A 140 15.11 -1.02 -2.87
N GLY A 141 15.62 -1.35 -1.68
CA GLY A 141 14.98 -2.27 -0.74
C GLY A 141 13.55 -1.86 -0.40
N ILE A 142 13.35 -0.63 0.09
CA ILE A 142 12.02 -0.14 0.46
C ILE A 142 11.09 0.03 -0.76
N SER A 143 11.66 0.35 -1.94
CA SER A 143 10.90 0.42 -3.19
C SER A 143 10.36 -0.95 -3.58
N LEU A 144 11.15 -2.02 -3.41
CA LEU A 144 10.72 -3.39 -3.65
C LEU A 144 9.66 -3.83 -2.63
N VAL A 145 9.82 -3.49 -1.35
CA VAL A 145 8.78 -3.71 -0.33
C VAL A 145 7.47 -3.00 -0.72
N SER A 146 7.55 -1.73 -1.12
CA SER A 146 6.39 -0.96 -1.60
C SER A 146 5.77 -1.60 -2.85
N GLY A 147 6.61 -2.14 -3.76
CA GLY A 147 6.20 -2.89 -4.94
C GLY A 147 5.42 -4.16 -4.61
N ILE A 148 5.79 -4.90 -3.57
CA ILE A 148 5.05 -6.08 -3.09
C ILE A 148 3.65 -5.67 -2.59
N TYR A 149 3.52 -4.59 -1.82
CA TYR A 149 2.22 -4.09 -1.38
C TYR A 149 1.37 -3.54 -2.54
N TYR A 150 1.99 -2.89 -3.53
CA TYR A 150 1.31 -2.50 -4.76
C TYR A 150 0.81 -3.71 -5.55
N TRP A 151 1.65 -4.74 -5.72
CA TRP A 151 1.25 -5.99 -6.37
C TRP A 151 0.08 -6.66 -5.64
N ARG A 152 0.15 -6.71 -4.31
CA ARG A 152 -0.95 -7.20 -3.49
C ARG A 152 -2.25 -6.43 -3.74
N ALA A 153 -2.21 -5.10 -3.72
CA ALA A 153 -3.37 -4.25 -4.02
C ALA A 153 -3.95 -4.56 -5.40
N ARG A 154 -3.10 -4.72 -6.42
CA ARG A 154 -3.54 -5.05 -7.80
C ARG A 154 -4.18 -6.43 -7.91
N THR A 155 -3.69 -7.43 -7.18
CA THR A 155 -4.30 -8.77 -7.18
C THR A 155 -5.63 -8.79 -6.42
N GLU A 156 -5.77 -7.99 -5.35
CA GLU A 156 -7.03 -7.78 -4.65
C GLU A 156 -8.05 -7.07 -5.57
N GLU A 157 -7.67 -5.99 -6.25
CA GLU A 157 -8.53 -5.30 -7.22
C GLU A 157 -8.99 -6.24 -8.35
N ALA A 158 -8.07 -7.02 -8.92
CA ALA A 158 -8.40 -7.97 -10.00
C ALA A 158 -9.46 -8.99 -9.57
N HIS A 159 -9.37 -9.50 -8.35
CA HIS A 159 -10.38 -10.38 -7.76
C HIS A 159 -11.73 -9.67 -7.62
N LEU A 160 -11.76 -8.49 -6.98
CA LEU A 160 -13.00 -7.75 -6.72
C LEU A 160 -13.69 -7.25 -8.00
N LEU A 161 -12.92 -6.82 -8.98
CA LEU A 161 -13.45 -6.41 -10.30
C LEU A 161 -14.13 -7.56 -11.03
N ARG A 162 -13.67 -8.79 -10.82
CA ARG A 162 -14.30 -9.99 -11.40
C ARG A 162 -15.60 -10.35 -10.69
N GLU A 163 -15.62 -10.26 -9.36
CA GLU A 163 -16.68 -10.83 -8.54
C GLU A 163 -17.87 -9.86 -8.31
N ASP A 164 -17.65 -8.55 -8.27
CA ASP A 164 -18.69 -7.61 -7.82
C ASP A 164 -18.91 -6.41 -8.74
N ALA A 165 -20.18 -6.27 -9.21
CA ALA A 165 -20.59 -5.13 -10.01
C ALA A 165 -20.46 -3.80 -9.23
N LYS A 166 -20.80 -3.78 -7.94
CA LYS A 166 -20.67 -2.58 -7.08
C LYS A 166 -19.21 -2.15 -6.94
N TYR A 167 -18.28 -3.13 -6.90
CA TYR A 167 -16.88 -2.79 -6.88
C TYR A 167 -16.41 -2.19 -8.20
N ARG A 168 -16.92 -2.67 -9.34
CA ARG A 168 -16.62 -2.06 -10.66
C ARG A 168 -17.07 -0.60 -10.73
N GLU A 169 -18.28 -0.30 -10.26
CA GLU A 169 -18.78 1.07 -10.18
C GLU A 169 -17.93 1.96 -9.27
N TYR A 170 -17.62 1.47 -8.06
CA TYR A 170 -16.75 2.17 -7.12
C TYR A 170 -15.36 2.39 -7.70
N HIS A 171 -14.76 1.39 -8.34
CA HIS A 171 -13.44 1.47 -8.95
C HIS A 171 -13.40 2.50 -10.07
N ALA A 172 -14.42 2.54 -10.94
CA ALA A 172 -14.56 3.53 -12.01
C ALA A 172 -14.67 4.94 -11.42
N TRP A 173 -15.57 5.14 -10.46
CA TRP A 173 -15.76 6.42 -9.78
C TRP A 173 -14.47 6.92 -9.12
N MET A 174 -13.76 6.05 -8.39
CA MET A 174 -12.51 6.40 -7.74
C MET A 174 -11.37 6.72 -8.71
N SER A 175 -11.41 6.18 -9.93
CA SER A 175 -10.43 6.50 -10.98
C SER A 175 -10.58 7.93 -11.52
N GLU A 176 -11.72 8.58 -11.26
CA GLU A 176 -12.02 9.95 -11.66
C GLU A 176 -11.99 10.93 -10.49
N HIS A 177 -12.37 10.49 -9.28
CA HIS A 177 -12.62 11.35 -8.13
C HIS A 177 -11.69 11.09 -6.93
N GLY A 178 -10.98 9.97 -6.89
CA GLY A 178 -10.11 9.63 -5.75
C GLY A 178 -8.89 10.55 -5.67
N ILE A 179 -8.58 11.06 -4.47
CA ILE A 179 -7.49 12.03 -4.25
C ILE A 179 -6.14 11.53 -4.79
N VAL A 180 -5.85 10.24 -4.59
CA VAL A 180 -4.60 9.61 -5.04
C VAL A 180 -4.79 8.88 -6.37
N THR A 181 -5.91 8.19 -6.52
CA THR A 181 -6.16 7.32 -7.66
C THR A 181 -6.45 8.07 -8.96
N ALA A 182 -7.13 9.22 -8.90
CA ALA A 182 -7.45 10.00 -10.09
C ALA A 182 -6.19 10.60 -10.77
N PRO A 183 -5.26 11.25 -10.05
CA PRO A 183 -4.00 11.70 -10.64
C PRO A 183 -3.17 10.57 -11.24
N LEU A 184 -3.07 9.42 -10.54
CA LEU A 184 -2.33 8.26 -11.03
C LEU A 184 -2.97 7.63 -12.27
N ALA A 185 -4.31 7.56 -12.31
CA ALA A 185 -5.04 7.08 -13.48
C ALA A 185 -4.88 8.05 -14.67
N ALA A 186 -4.90 9.36 -14.43
CA ALA A 186 -4.65 10.37 -15.45
C ALA A 186 -3.22 10.25 -16.02
N LEU A 187 -2.23 10.10 -15.18
CA LEU A 187 -0.83 9.87 -15.59
C LEU A 187 -0.70 8.58 -16.42
N GLY A 188 -1.30 7.48 -15.97
CA GLY A 188 -1.30 6.22 -16.70
C GLY A 188 -1.94 6.34 -18.11
N ARG A 189 -3.06 7.07 -18.23
CA ARG A 189 -3.70 7.35 -19.51
C ARG A 189 -2.80 8.19 -20.44
N ALA A 190 -2.14 9.22 -19.89
CA ALA A 190 -1.22 10.07 -20.64
C ALA A 190 -0.03 9.28 -21.21
N ILE A 191 0.60 8.42 -20.39
CA ILE A 191 1.71 7.54 -20.79
C ILE A 191 1.26 6.57 -21.90
N THR A 192 0.08 5.95 -21.72
CA THR A 192 -0.43 4.98 -22.70
C THR A 192 -0.77 5.64 -24.03
N ARG A 193 -1.32 6.86 -23.98
CA ARG A 193 -1.62 7.66 -25.18
C ARG A 193 -0.34 8.04 -25.92
N GLY A 194 0.65 8.60 -25.22
CA GLY A 194 1.94 8.96 -25.84
C GLY A 194 2.66 7.77 -26.47
N ARG A 195 2.58 6.57 -25.82
CA ARG A 195 3.14 5.34 -26.39
C ARG A 195 2.41 4.89 -27.67
N ARG A 196 1.08 5.05 -27.76
CA ARG A 196 0.30 4.73 -28.95
C ARG A 196 0.64 5.69 -30.10
N GLU A 197 0.74 6.98 -29.82
CA GLU A 197 1.12 8.00 -30.78
C GLU A 197 2.55 7.78 -31.32
N ALA A 198 3.50 7.38 -30.46
CA ALA A 198 4.87 7.05 -30.85
C ALA A 198 5.01 5.75 -31.68
N LEU A 199 4.03 4.86 -31.65
CA LEU A 199 4.01 3.59 -32.36
C LEU A 199 3.20 3.65 -33.67
N GLN A 200 2.52 4.77 -33.96
CA GLN A 200 1.87 5.00 -35.29
C GLN A 200 2.94 5.42 -36.28
N PRO A 201 3.14 4.69 -37.40
CA PRO A 201 4.05 5.12 -38.44
C PRO A 201 3.59 6.47 -38.98
N ALA A 202 4.54 7.39 -39.20
CA ALA A 202 4.28 8.62 -39.94
C ALA A 202 3.82 8.23 -41.37
N GLU A 203 2.55 8.54 -41.72
CA GLU A 203 2.06 8.44 -43.08
C GLU A 203 2.73 9.46 -43.99
#